data_e4afba64dc67d2beb0691ff24c64155e
#
_entry.id   e4afba64dc67d2beb0691ff24c64155e
#
_cell.length_a   1.000
_cell.length_b   1.000
_cell.length_c   1.000
_cell.angle_alpha   90.00
_cell.angle_beta   90.00
_cell.angle_gamma   90.00
#
_symmetry.space_group_name_H-M   'P 1'
#
loop_
_entity.id
_entity.type
_entity.pdbx_description
1 polymer ?
#
loop_
_entity_poly.entity_id
_entity_poly.type
_entity_poly.pdbx_seq_one_letter_code
_entity_poly.pdbx_strand_id
1 'polypeptide(L)'
;MKRVQKETSFVGRNIGEIIAIVALAIALVSVGLARTSAKAAAPAADLGNPMVLGMAFDGHQVSNLDNTIKYYETIDFHVKSKTDWHVDKALNKLGNTPGAETRSAVMETLSSVSDKPFDITFTEYRGIDRKDWSKLGLGDLLSGHLDLTVMDDCQIDMDKLKAIGMLREVNMNMPGGGGGTAGPRRFAFVQDPDGWFVEFFAIMKPAPGAPPEGPKVSNSSATMQNIERLGKQIGFNHIGLDVKDMAKAVGFYQGVLGGDYPPLAPPDPPAGAGGNRAPRMNMMNGWFPQAGTQNNVRLELIGEPGTTIPDEHFQDINVNYVGFQVTDLDAVYAKVKAGGAITVSDGGIVKTPDGRAVIVRDPDVGGFVELWEAKK
;
A
#
# COMPACT_ATOMS: atom_id res chain seq x y z
N MET A 1 -2.06 -49.71 19.67
CA MET A 1 -2.39 -48.30 19.92
C MET A 1 -1.15 -47.50 20.21
N LYS A 2 -0.47 -47.00 19.19
CA LYS A 2 0.64 -45.99 19.27
C LYS A 2 1.05 -45.67 17.84
N ARG A 3 0.51 -44.59 17.27
CA ARG A 3 1.07 -43.83 16.12
C ARG A 3 0.00 -42.90 15.54
N VAL A 4 -0.23 -41.77 16.15
CA VAL A 4 -0.73 -40.57 15.47
C VAL A 4 -0.37 -39.38 16.39
N GLN A 5 0.81 -38.86 16.27
CA GLN A 5 1.19 -37.53 16.80
C GLN A 5 2.58 -37.18 16.25
N LYS A 6 2.65 -36.74 15.02
CA LYS A 6 3.90 -36.10 14.50
C LYS A 6 3.77 -35.36 13.16
N GLU A 7 2.67 -34.76 12.81
CA GLU A 7 2.60 -33.98 11.55
C GLU A 7 2.16 -32.53 11.66
N THR A 8 1.86 -32.02 12.85
CA THR A 8 1.38 -30.63 12.99
C THR A 8 2.46 -29.58 13.32
N SER A 9 3.74 -29.98 13.36
CA SER A 9 4.82 -29.03 13.76
C SER A 9 5.62 -28.40 12.61
N PHE A 10 5.39 -28.83 11.36
CA PHE A 10 6.24 -28.39 10.25
C PHE A 10 5.75 -27.12 9.55
N VAL A 11 4.45 -26.95 9.46
CA VAL A 11 3.84 -25.77 8.79
C VAL A 11 3.97 -24.51 9.64
N GLY A 12 3.86 -24.62 10.97
CA GLY A 12 3.98 -23.47 11.87
C GLY A 12 5.39 -22.87 12.00
N ARG A 13 6.44 -23.63 11.68
CA ARG A 13 7.81 -23.12 11.73
C ARG A 13 8.17 -22.24 10.53
N ASN A 14 7.68 -22.58 9.34
CA ASN A 14 8.02 -21.83 8.14
C ASN A 14 7.38 -20.43 8.10
N ILE A 15 6.15 -20.29 8.62
CA ILE A 15 5.46 -19.00 8.66
C ILE A 15 6.15 -18.03 9.63
N GLY A 16 6.58 -18.51 10.79
CA GLY A 16 7.31 -17.67 11.77
C GLY A 16 8.67 -17.18 11.25
N GLU A 17 9.35 -17.99 10.44
CA GLU A 17 10.63 -17.62 9.85
C GLU A 17 10.47 -16.62 8.70
N ILE A 18 9.45 -16.76 7.87
CA ILE A 18 9.13 -15.81 6.79
C ILE A 18 8.78 -14.44 7.36
N ILE A 19 7.93 -14.40 8.39
CA ILE A 19 7.54 -13.14 9.05
C ILE A 19 8.74 -12.46 9.72
N ALA A 20 9.67 -13.21 10.34
CA ALA A 20 10.88 -12.65 10.94
C ALA A 20 11.81 -12.02 9.88
N ILE A 21 11.79 -12.51 8.65
CA ILE A 21 12.60 -12.01 7.54
C ILE A 21 12.06 -10.68 7.02
N VAL A 22 10.73 -10.56 6.86
CA VAL A 22 10.05 -9.31 6.47
C VAL A 22 10.48 -8.16 7.36
N ALA A 23 10.48 -8.43 8.61
CA ALA A 23 10.75 -7.48 9.63
C ALA A 23 12.20 -7.02 9.73
N LEU A 24 13.13 -7.95 9.56
CA LEU A 24 14.56 -7.62 9.57
C LEU A 24 14.92 -6.79 8.32
N ALA A 25 14.24 -7.02 7.19
CA ALA A 25 14.45 -6.24 5.97
C ALA A 25 13.95 -4.79 6.13
N ILE A 26 12.79 -4.57 6.76
CA ILE A 26 12.26 -3.23 7.04
C ILE A 26 13.21 -2.47 7.99
N ALA A 27 13.68 -3.10 9.07
CA ALA A 27 14.64 -2.50 10.00
C ALA A 27 16.00 -2.22 9.35
N LEU A 28 16.50 -3.09 8.47
CA LEU A 28 17.78 -2.92 7.78
C LEU A 28 17.72 -1.90 6.64
N VAL A 29 16.58 -1.77 5.95
CA VAL A 29 16.35 -0.70 4.97
C VAL A 29 16.34 0.66 5.68
N SER A 30 15.74 0.76 6.85
CA SER A 30 15.79 1.98 7.68
C SER A 30 17.21 2.36 8.10
N VAL A 31 18.09 1.39 8.29
CA VAL A 31 19.51 1.62 8.69
C VAL A 31 20.46 1.67 7.48
N GLY A 32 20.17 0.92 6.41
CA GLY A 32 21.00 0.85 5.19
C GLY A 32 20.83 2.06 4.27
N LEU A 33 19.63 2.64 4.21
CA LEU A 33 19.34 3.87 3.46
C LEU A 33 20.04 5.12 4.03
N ALA A 34 20.55 5.05 5.25
CA ALA A 34 21.35 6.12 5.85
C ALA A 34 22.74 6.33 5.20
N ARG A 35 23.14 5.52 4.23
CA ARG A 35 24.48 5.57 3.62
C ARG A 35 24.56 5.95 2.14
N THR A 36 23.45 6.21 1.47
CA THR A 36 23.50 6.73 0.09
C THR A 36 23.30 8.24 0.10
N SER A 37 24.30 8.95 -0.40
CA SER A 37 24.36 10.42 -0.50
C SER A 37 23.04 11.00 -1.01
N ALA A 38 22.51 11.98 -0.27
CA ALA A 38 21.37 12.78 -0.65
C ALA A 38 21.63 13.43 -2.02
N LYS A 39 21.10 12.86 -3.07
CA LYS A 39 20.88 13.57 -4.31
C LYS A 39 19.69 14.49 -4.05
N ALA A 40 19.89 15.78 -4.14
CA ALA A 40 18.81 16.76 -4.04
C ALA A 40 17.64 16.27 -4.89
N ALA A 41 16.41 16.34 -4.34
CA ALA A 41 15.21 15.95 -5.06
C ALA A 41 15.25 16.65 -6.43
N ALA A 42 15.37 15.86 -7.50
CA ALA A 42 15.19 16.36 -8.84
C ALA A 42 13.77 16.93 -8.94
N PRO A 43 13.57 18.04 -9.62
CA PRO A 43 12.23 18.55 -9.84
C PRO A 43 11.39 17.45 -10.48
N ALA A 44 10.14 17.30 -10.03
CA ALA A 44 9.18 16.24 -10.41
C ALA A 44 8.96 16.08 -11.94
N ALA A 45 9.61 16.91 -12.77
CA ALA A 45 9.44 16.99 -14.21
C ALA A 45 10.11 15.86 -15.03
N ASP A 46 10.90 14.96 -14.40
CA ASP A 46 11.68 13.94 -15.15
C ASP A 46 11.30 12.48 -14.83
N LEU A 47 10.20 12.23 -14.11
CA LEU A 47 9.73 10.88 -13.89
C LEU A 47 9.03 10.35 -15.15
N GLY A 48 9.71 9.58 -15.87
CA GLY A 48 9.57 8.61 -16.98
C GLY A 48 8.35 8.57 -17.89
N ASN A 49 7.16 9.10 -17.61
CA ASN A 49 6.03 9.12 -18.53
C ASN A 49 5.23 10.42 -18.46
N PRO A 50 5.45 11.36 -19.40
CA PRO A 50 4.79 12.67 -19.37
C PRO A 50 3.26 12.63 -19.49
N MET A 51 2.69 11.49 -19.88
CA MET A 51 1.24 11.30 -19.95
C MET A 51 0.63 10.86 -18.61
N VAL A 52 1.43 10.43 -17.64
CA VAL A 52 0.99 10.07 -16.28
C VAL A 52 1.29 11.26 -15.37
N LEU A 53 0.23 11.90 -14.88
CA LEU A 53 0.34 13.03 -13.95
C LEU A 53 0.72 12.60 -12.54
N GLY A 54 0.48 11.33 -12.21
CA GLY A 54 0.87 10.73 -10.95
C GLY A 54 -0.22 9.93 -10.26
N MET A 55 0.10 9.43 -9.07
CA MET A 55 -0.83 8.72 -8.20
C MET A 55 -1.80 9.72 -7.57
N ALA A 56 -3.10 9.46 -7.71
CA ALA A 56 -4.16 10.36 -7.29
C ALA A 56 -4.80 9.93 -5.97
N PHE A 57 -5.01 8.63 -5.78
CA PHE A 57 -5.68 8.05 -4.62
C PHE A 57 -5.37 6.56 -4.51
N ASP A 58 -5.74 5.97 -3.38
CA ASP A 58 -5.89 4.54 -3.21
C ASP A 58 -7.37 4.20 -3.04
N GLY A 59 -7.77 2.98 -3.41
CA GLY A 59 -9.13 2.51 -3.27
C GLY A 59 -9.19 1.14 -2.62
N HIS A 60 -10.21 0.93 -1.78
CA HIS A 60 -10.38 -0.30 -1.03
C HIS A 60 -11.83 -0.77 -0.98
N GLN A 61 -12.05 -2.06 -1.27
CA GLN A 61 -13.37 -2.68 -1.28
C GLN A 61 -13.69 -3.27 0.09
N VAL A 62 -14.74 -2.79 0.72
CA VAL A 62 -15.05 -3.09 2.13
C VAL A 62 -16.36 -3.87 2.30
N SER A 63 -16.46 -4.63 3.39
CA SER A 63 -17.67 -5.38 3.74
C SER A 63 -18.71 -4.52 4.45
N ASN A 64 -18.27 -3.49 5.18
CA ASN A 64 -19.15 -2.59 5.95
C ASN A 64 -18.53 -1.20 6.05
N LEU A 65 -19.01 -0.29 5.22
CA LEU A 65 -18.49 1.07 5.12
C LEU A 65 -18.55 1.86 6.44
N ASP A 66 -19.58 1.67 7.26
CA ASP A 66 -19.70 2.40 8.51
C ASP A 66 -18.67 1.94 9.56
N ASN A 67 -18.35 0.64 9.59
CA ASN A 67 -17.27 0.11 10.42
C ASN A 67 -15.91 0.62 9.94
N THR A 68 -15.69 0.63 8.63
CA THR A 68 -14.45 1.14 8.03
C THR A 68 -14.26 2.62 8.35
N ILE A 69 -15.28 3.45 8.15
CA ILE A 69 -15.23 4.87 8.51
C ILE A 69 -14.87 5.04 9.99
N LYS A 70 -15.57 4.34 10.89
CA LYS A 70 -15.28 4.40 12.33
C LYS A 70 -13.85 4.02 12.66
N TYR A 71 -13.29 2.99 12.02
CA TYR A 71 -11.92 2.56 12.21
C TYR A 71 -10.95 3.68 11.80
N TYR A 72 -11.07 4.19 10.58
CA TYR A 72 -10.14 5.18 10.05
C TYR A 72 -10.28 6.56 10.71
N GLU A 73 -11.50 6.99 11.10
CA GLU A 73 -11.68 8.21 11.90
C GLU A 73 -10.98 8.11 13.26
N THR A 74 -10.90 6.90 13.85
CA THR A 74 -10.19 6.67 15.11
C THR A 74 -8.68 6.91 14.99
N ILE A 75 -8.13 6.77 13.79
CA ILE A 75 -6.72 6.97 13.46
C ILE A 75 -6.51 8.18 12.55
N ASP A 76 -7.22 9.26 12.84
CA ASP A 76 -7.02 10.61 12.28
C ASP A 76 -7.30 10.76 10.77
N PHE A 77 -8.13 9.88 10.18
CA PHE A 77 -8.72 10.13 8.87
C PHE A 77 -10.00 10.93 8.99
N HIS A 78 -10.35 11.69 7.96
CA HIS A 78 -11.56 12.50 7.90
C HIS A 78 -12.41 12.17 6.68
N VAL A 79 -13.72 12.02 6.86
CA VAL A 79 -14.64 11.84 5.74
C VAL A 79 -14.71 13.13 4.93
N LYS A 80 -14.29 13.09 3.68
CA LYS A 80 -14.37 14.18 2.71
C LYS A 80 -15.68 14.18 1.95
N SER A 81 -16.14 12.99 1.58
CA SER A 81 -17.46 12.77 0.97
C SER A 81 -17.96 11.36 1.25
N LYS A 82 -19.28 11.20 1.24
CA LYS A 82 -19.96 9.91 1.43
C LYS A 82 -21.20 9.86 0.56
N THR A 83 -21.50 8.69 0.00
CA THR A 83 -22.75 8.42 -0.72
C THR A 83 -23.60 7.41 0.02
N ASP A 84 -24.91 7.51 -0.15
CA ASP A 84 -25.85 6.46 0.22
C ASP A 84 -25.91 5.37 -0.86
N TRP A 85 -26.60 4.27 -0.56
CA TRP A 85 -26.80 3.19 -1.51
C TRP A 85 -27.48 3.68 -2.79
N HIS A 86 -26.85 3.41 -3.92
CA HIS A 86 -27.38 3.72 -5.22
C HIS A 86 -26.76 2.82 -6.30
N VAL A 87 -27.38 2.76 -7.47
CA VAL A 87 -26.79 2.11 -8.64
C VAL A 87 -25.91 3.13 -9.35
N ASP A 88 -24.60 3.00 -9.20
CA ASP A 88 -23.64 3.78 -9.97
C ASP A 88 -23.30 3.04 -11.28
N LYS A 89 -23.88 3.51 -12.38
CA LYS A 89 -23.69 2.88 -13.70
C LYS A 89 -22.25 2.99 -14.21
N ALA A 90 -21.54 4.05 -13.85
CA ALA A 90 -20.15 4.23 -14.27
C ALA A 90 -19.22 3.30 -13.48
N LEU A 91 -19.37 3.28 -12.16
CA LEU A 91 -18.61 2.37 -11.29
C LEU A 91 -18.90 0.90 -11.62
N ASN A 92 -20.17 0.55 -11.88
CA ASN A 92 -20.56 -0.80 -12.29
C ASN A 92 -19.90 -1.24 -13.60
N LYS A 93 -19.71 -0.33 -14.56
CA LYS A 93 -18.94 -0.60 -15.77
C LYS A 93 -17.44 -0.68 -15.50
N LEU A 94 -16.91 0.20 -14.66
CA LEU A 94 -15.50 0.18 -14.27
C LEU A 94 -15.12 -1.14 -13.59
N GLY A 95 -15.89 -1.56 -12.60
CA GLY A 95 -15.64 -2.80 -11.86
C GLY A 95 -16.17 -4.06 -12.53
N ASN A 96 -16.84 -3.95 -13.70
CA ASN A 96 -17.57 -5.05 -14.34
C ASN A 96 -18.55 -5.75 -13.38
N THR A 97 -19.37 -4.96 -12.69
CA THR A 97 -20.32 -5.38 -11.65
C THR A 97 -21.77 -5.04 -12.01
N PRO A 98 -22.33 -5.62 -13.08
CA PRO A 98 -23.63 -5.23 -13.57
C PRO A 98 -24.72 -5.45 -12.50
N GLY A 99 -25.51 -4.39 -12.25
CA GLY A 99 -26.63 -4.46 -11.31
C GLY A 99 -26.24 -4.26 -9.84
N ALA A 100 -24.98 -4.06 -9.52
CA ALA A 100 -24.58 -3.76 -8.15
C ALA A 100 -25.15 -2.41 -7.69
N GLU A 101 -25.54 -2.35 -6.42
CA GLU A 101 -25.68 -1.11 -5.68
C GLU A 101 -24.40 -0.88 -4.88
N THR A 102 -23.97 0.38 -4.83
CA THR A 102 -22.76 0.79 -4.11
C THR A 102 -23.05 1.93 -3.16
N ARG A 103 -22.24 2.01 -2.12
CA ARG A 103 -22.02 3.23 -1.33
C ARG A 103 -20.54 3.41 -1.09
N SER A 104 -20.07 4.64 -1.10
CA SER A 104 -18.64 4.93 -0.98
C SER A 104 -18.38 6.08 -0.02
N ALA A 105 -17.20 6.10 0.55
CA ALA A 105 -16.66 7.26 1.26
C ALA A 105 -15.26 7.55 0.74
N VAL A 106 -15.00 8.81 0.42
CA VAL A 106 -13.64 9.31 0.26
C VAL A 106 -13.21 9.85 1.61
N MET A 107 -12.13 9.28 2.13
CA MET A 107 -11.51 9.74 3.37
C MET A 107 -10.14 10.31 3.06
N GLU A 108 -9.78 11.38 3.76
CA GLU A 108 -8.45 11.97 3.62
C GLU A 108 -7.70 11.93 4.94
N THR A 109 -6.38 11.83 4.85
CA THR A 109 -5.47 11.99 5.98
C THR A 109 -4.31 12.89 5.58
N LEU A 110 -3.66 13.52 6.56
CA LEU A 110 -2.42 14.24 6.32
C LEU A 110 -1.38 13.30 5.70
N SER A 111 -0.36 13.86 5.09
CA SER A 111 0.73 13.06 4.53
C SER A 111 2.06 13.44 5.18
N SER A 112 2.88 12.43 5.48
CA SER A 112 4.24 12.62 5.94
C SER A 112 5.22 12.89 4.79
N VAL A 113 4.80 12.56 3.56
CA VAL A 113 5.64 12.68 2.35
C VAL A 113 5.21 13.82 1.43
N SER A 114 4.08 14.46 1.69
CA SER A 114 3.52 15.54 0.88
C SER A 114 2.94 16.65 1.76
N ASP A 115 2.87 17.88 1.25
CA ASP A 115 2.18 18.99 1.90
C ASP A 115 0.66 18.96 1.66
N LYS A 116 0.18 18.02 0.88
CA LYS A 116 -1.24 17.78 0.61
C LYS A 116 -1.71 16.51 1.27
N PRO A 117 -2.97 16.46 1.73
CA PRO A 117 -3.60 15.23 2.17
C PRO A 117 -3.57 14.15 1.07
N PHE A 118 -3.71 12.91 1.49
CA PHE A 118 -3.88 11.76 0.61
C PHE A 118 -5.28 11.20 0.75
N ASP A 119 -5.93 10.93 -0.38
CA ASP A 119 -7.29 10.42 -0.43
C ASP A 119 -7.30 8.88 -0.52
N ILE A 120 -8.16 8.25 0.27
CA ILE A 120 -8.49 6.82 0.13
C ILE A 120 -9.99 6.68 -0.08
N THR A 121 -10.38 5.92 -1.09
CA THR A 121 -11.78 5.66 -1.41
C THR A 121 -12.18 4.27 -0.91
N PHE A 122 -13.12 4.20 0.00
CA PHE A 122 -13.72 2.96 0.47
C PHE A 122 -15.06 2.73 -0.22
N THR A 123 -15.25 1.54 -0.80
CA THR A 123 -16.49 1.21 -1.51
C THR A 123 -17.08 -0.12 -1.02
N GLU A 124 -18.35 -0.09 -0.66
CA GLU A 124 -19.13 -1.27 -0.28
C GLU A 124 -20.13 -1.59 -1.41
N TYR A 125 -20.21 -2.87 -1.78
CA TYR A 125 -21.09 -3.40 -2.81
C TYR A 125 -22.16 -4.29 -2.20
N ARG A 126 -23.36 -4.29 -2.79
CA ARG A 126 -24.41 -5.26 -2.51
C ARG A 126 -25.18 -5.65 -3.77
N GLY A 127 -25.95 -6.73 -3.70
CA GLY A 127 -26.75 -7.22 -4.83
C GLY A 127 -25.97 -8.06 -5.82
N ILE A 128 -24.71 -8.38 -5.54
CA ILE A 128 -23.83 -9.24 -6.33
C ILE A 128 -23.02 -10.16 -5.43
N ASP A 129 -22.50 -11.24 -6.01
CA ASP A 129 -21.59 -12.14 -5.29
C ASP A 129 -20.23 -11.47 -5.11
N ARG A 130 -19.64 -11.68 -3.92
CA ARG A 130 -18.32 -11.18 -3.53
C ARG A 130 -17.57 -12.28 -2.76
N LYS A 131 -16.33 -12.49 -3.10
CA LYS A 131 -15.43 -13.31 -2.30
C LYS A 131 -14.92 -12.48 -1.10
N ASP A 132 -14.60 -13.17 -0.02
CA ASP A 132 -14.06 -12.57 1.20
C ASP A 132 -12.58 -12.94 1.33
N TRP A 133 -11.70 -11.97 1.10
CA TRP A 133 -10.25 -12.09 1.22
C TRP A 133 -9.71 -11.55 2.55
N SER A 134 -10.57 -11.26 3.53
CA SER A 134 -10.20 -10.70 4.84
C SER A 134 -9.25 -11.57 5.68
N LYS A 135 -9.00 -12.80 5.26
CA LYS A 135 -8.14 -13.77 5.94
C LYS A 135 -6.77 -13.95 5.30
N LEU A 136 -6.44 -13.15 4.29
CA LEU A 136 -5.09 -13.16 3.73
C LEU A 136 -4.08 -12.84 4.82
N GLY A 137 -2.96 -13.55 4.79
CA GLY A 137 -1.82 -13.27 5.64
C GLY A 137 -0.94 -12.16 5.05
N LEU A 138 -0.14 -11.52 5.87
CA LEU A 138 0.90 -10.62 5.38
C LEU A 138 1.87 -11.42 4.51
N GLY A 139 2.12 -10.97 3.29
CA GLY A 139 2.94 -11.66 2.28
C GLY A 139 2.14 -12.59 1.36
N ASP A 140 0.83 -12.75 1.56
CA ASP A 140 -0.02 -13.34 0.52
C ASP A 140 -0.18 -12.31 -0.61
N LEU A 141 -0.12 -12.76 -1.86
CA LEU A 141 -0.39 -11.87 -2.99
C LEU A 141 -1.75 -11.21 -2.81
N LEU A 142 -1.83 -9.92 -3.11
CA LEU A 142 -2.98 -9.02 -2.92
C LEU A 142 -3.25 -8.61 -1.48
N SER A 143 -2.44 -9.02 -0.51
CA SER A 143 -2.63 -8.54 0.85
C SER A 143 -2.35 -7.06 0.98
N GLY A 144 -1.35 -6.54 0.29
CA GLY A 144 -0.96 -5.14 0.30
C GLY A 144 -0.95 -4.50 1.69
N HIS A 145 -0.50 -3.28 1.81
CA HIS A 145 -0.64 -2.56 3.08
C HIS A 145 -0.70 -1.04 2.88
N LEU A 146 -1.29 -0.37 3.86
CA LEU A 146 -1.24 1.07 4.03
C LEU A 146 -0.22 1.40 5.11
N ASP A 147 0.86 2.12 4.78
CA ASP A 147 1.81 2.63 5.78
C ASP A 147 1.42 4.02 6.25
N LEU A 148 1.38 4.17 7.55
CA LEU A 148 1.07 5.40 8.25
C LEU A 148 2.22 5.80 9.18
N THR A 149 2.77 6.97 8.95
CA THR A 149 3.70 7.58 9.89
C THR A 149 2.97 8.03 11.13
N VAL A 150 3.41 7.58 12.29
CA VAL A 150 2.93 8.03 13.60
C VAL A 150 4.03 8.76 14.35
N MET A 151 3.66 9.59 15.33
CA MET A 151 4.64 10.34 16.09
C MET A 151 4.94 9.64 17.42
N ASP A 152 6.22 9.43 17.66
CA ASP A 152 6.82 8.95 18.91
C ASP A 152 6.50 7.49 19.29
N ASP A 153 5.24 7.01 19.22
CA ASP A 153 4.88 5.68 19.72
C ASP A 153 3.62 5.13 19.06
N CYS A 154 3.75 4.02 18.32
CA CYS A 154 2.63 3.32 17.68
C CYS A 154 1.59 2.80 18.69
N GLN A 155 1.96 2.60 19.94
CA GLN A 155 1.04 2.10 20.97
C GLN A 155 -0.13 3.05 21.21
N ILE A 156 0.07 4.36 21.02
CA ILE A 156 -0.97 5.37 21.20
C ILE A 156 -2.16 5.10 20.29
N ASP A 157 -1.91 4.82 19.00
CA ASP A 157 -2.96 4.60 18.01
C ASP A 157 -3.56 3.22 18.12
N MET A 158 -2.77 2.22 18.49
CA MET A 158 -3.27 0.90 18.84
C MET A 158 -4.22 0.95 20.03
N ASP A 159 -3.93 1.76 21.05
CA ASP A 159 -4.81 1.93 22.22
C ASP A 159 -6.12 2.64 21.84
N LYS A 160 -6.12 3.59 20.89
CA LYS A 160 -7.34 4.18 20.33
C LYS A 160 -8.21 3.10 19.66
N LEU A 161 -7.62 2.26 18.80
CA LEU A 161 -8.33 1.15 18.14
C LEU A 161 -8.84 0.11 19.15
N LYS A 162 -8.05 -0.20 20.17
CA LYS A 162 -8.45 -1.10 21.25
C LYS A 162 -9.63 -0.55 22.05
N ALA A 163 -9.66 0.75 22.32
CA ALA A 163 -10.74 1.39 23.07
C ALA A 163 -12.11 1.28 22.38
N ILE A 164 -12.14 1.22 21.06
CA ILE A 164 -13.36 1.01 20.26
C ILE A 164 -13.62 -0.47 19.91
N GLY A 165 -12.77 -1.40 20.38
CA GLY A 165 -12.90 -2.84 20.14
C GLY A 165 -12.53 -3.27 18.71
N MET A 166 -11.74 -2.49 17.99
CA MET A 166 -11.37 -2.75 16.59
C MET A 166 -9.87 -3.05 16.39
N LEU A 167 -9.09 -3.16 17.47
CA LEU A 167 -7.68 -3.56 17.34
C LEU A 167 -7.57 -5.03 16.93
N ARG A 168 -6.97 -5.28 15.77
CA ARG A 168 -6.59 -6.59 15.26
C ARG A 168 -5.08 -6.59 15.00
N GLU A 169 -4.31 -6.82 16.06
CA GLU A 169 -2.85 -6.80 15.98
C GLU A 169 -2.33 -8.03 15.24
N VAL A 170 -1.44 -7.81 14.29
CA VAL A 170 -0.69 -8.86 13.62
C VAL A 170 0.57 -9.11 14.44
N ASN A 171 0.65 -10.28 15.06
CA ASN A 171 1.81 -10.65 15.88
C ASN A 171 3.00 -10.96 14.96
N MET A 172 3.84 -9.96 14.77
CA MET A 172 5.12 -10.12 14.08
C MET A 172 6.18 -10.33 15.14
N ASN A 173 6.77 -11.53 15.21
CA ASN A 173 7.92 -11.84 16.07
C ASN A 173 9.18 -11.10 15.57
N MET A 174 9.17 -9.75 15.68
CA MET A 174 10.27 -8.91 15.24
C MET A 174 11.19 -8.52 16.37
N PRO A 175 12.51 -8.61 16.19
CA PRO A 175 13.45 -7.96 17.08
C PRO A 175 13.25 -6.43 17.03
N GLY A 176 12.74 -5.83 18.10
CA GLY A 176 12.43 -4.39 18.20
C GLY A 176 10.97 -4.01 17.90
N GLY A 177 10.14 -4.93 17.39
CA GLY A 177 8.71 -4.70 17.15
C GLY A 177 7.78 -5.17 18.27
N GLY A 178 8.29 -5.89 19.26
CA GLY A 178 7.50 -6.42 20.38
C GLY A 178 7.32 -5.39 21.48
N GLY A 179 6.08 -4.99 21.76
CA GLY A 179 5.73 -4.33 23.01
C GLY A 179 6.09 -5.25 24.18
N GLY A 180 7.02 -4.81 25.03
CA GLY A 180 7.43 -5.58 26.21
C GLY A 180 8.73 -5.13 26.83
N THR A 181 9.50 -4.29 26.18
CA THR A 181 10.66 -3.59 26.74
C THR A 181 10.28 -2.15 27.03
N ALA A 182 10.80 -1.60 28.11
CA ALA A 182 10.55 -0.24 28.57
C ALA A 182 10.99 0.81 27.52
N GLY A 183 10.08 1.14 26.57
CA GLY A 183 10.34 2.12 25.52
C GLY A 183 9.18 2.24 24.52
N PRO A 184 9.14 3.33 23.73
CA PRO A 184 8.09 3.54 22.76
C PRO A 184 8.13 2.46 21.64
N ARG A 185 6.97 2.06 21.20
CA ARG A 185 6.81 1.09 20.10
C ARG A 185 7.02 1.80 18.77
N ARG A 186 8.03 1.39 18.02
CA ARG A 186 8.42 2.04 16.77
C ARG A 186 7.69 1.54 15.54
N PHE A 187 7.11 0.36 15.65
CA PHE A 187 6.55 -0.33 14.51
C PHE A 187 5.41 -1.25 14.95
N ALA A 188 4.32 -1.28 14.19
CA ALA A 188 3.24 -2.22 14.39
C ALA A 188 2.50 -2.49 13.09
N PHE A 189 2.07 -3.74 12.87
CA PHE A 189 1.06 -4.08 11.90
C PHE A 189 -0.26 -4.40 12.59
N VAL A 190 -1.32 -3.84 12.08
CA VAL A 190 -2.69 -4.17 12.47
C VAL A 190 -3.50 -4.47 11.20
N GLN A 191 -4.67 -5.06 11.35
CA GLN A 191 -5.63 -5.21 10.26
C GLN A 191 -6.82 -4.31 10.51
N ASP A 192 -7.33 -3.72 9.45
CA ASP A 192 -8.60 -3.03 9.46
C ASP A 192 -9.79 -4.03 9.59
N PRO A 193 -11.04 -3.58 9.66
CA PRO A 193 -12.19 -4.48 9.78
C PRO A 193 -12.30 -5.53 8.67
N ASP A 194 -11.81 -5.24 7.48
CA ASP A 194 -11.87 -6.10 6.30
C ASP A 194 -10.61 -6.93 6.07
N GLY A 195 -9.59 -6.77 6.93
CA GLY A 195 -8.36 -7.56 6.89
C GLY A 195 -7.21 -6.91 6.14
N TRP A 196 -7.40 -5.69 5.62
CA TRP A 196 -6.32 -4.94 5.00
C TRP A 196 -5.26 -4.58 6.05
N PHE A 197 -4.00 -4.73 5.67
CA PHE A 197 -2.90 -4.45 6.59
C PHE A 197 -2.65 -2.95 6.69
N VAL A 198 -2.54 -2.47 7.93
CA VAL A 198 -2.15 -1.10 8.25
C VAL A 198 -0.86 -1.16 9.05
N GLU A 199 0.18 -0.58 8.48
CA GLU A 199 1.48 -0.43 9.12
C GLU A 199 1.53 0.90 9.85
N PHE A 200 1.92 0.89 11.12
CA PHE A 200 2.28 2.07 11.87
C PHE A 200 3.79 2.14 12.01
N PHE A 201 4.37 3.19 11.51
CA PHE A 201 5.80 3.46 11.59
C PHE A 201 6.08 4.74 12.39
N ALA A 202 6.65 4.60 13.60
CA ALA A 202 6.89 5.73 14.48
C ALA A 202 8.18 6.49 14.12
N ILE A 203 8.03 7.80 13.89
CA ILE A 203 9.16 8.73 13.79
C ILE A 203 9.47 9.24 15.18
N MET A 204 10.68 8.95 15.64
CA MET A 204 11.18 9.39 16.95
C MET A 204 11.73 10.79 16.87
N LYS A 205 11.32 11.65 17.79
CA LYS A 205 12.00 12.93 17.99
C LYS A 205 13.45 12.68 18.42
N PRO A 206 14.41 13.45 17.89
CA PRO A 206 15.79 13.41 18.37
C PRO A 206 15.81 13.61 19.88
N ALA A 207 16.64 12.86 20.61
CA ALA A 207 16.84 13.06 22.04
C ALA A 207 17.28 14.51 22.30
N PRO A 208 16.83 15.16 23.39
CA PRO A 208 17.28 16.49 23.75
C PRO A 208 18.81 16.52 23.82
N GLY A 209 19.44 17.46 23.09
CA GLY A 209 20.90 17.56 23.01
C GLY A 209 21.59 16.61 22.02
N ALA A 210 20.84 15.77 21.31
CA ALA A 210 21.40 15.08 20.15
C ALA A 210 21.89 16.12 19.12
N PRO A 211 23.09 15.93 18.54
CA PRO A 211 23.51 16.80 17.45
C PRO A 211 22.41 16.81 16.41
N PRO A 212 22.13 17.96 15.75
CA PRO A 212 21.19 17.98 14.66
C PRO A 212 21.71 16.97 13.63
N GLU A 213 21.13 15.78 13.66
CA GLU A 213 21.38 14.83 12.60
C GLU A 213 20.90 15.54 11.34
N GLY A 214 21.88 15.92 10.50
CA GLY A 214 21.54 16.47 9.19
C GLY A 214 20.52 15.56 8.51
N PRO A 215 19.80 15.97 7.49
CA PRO A 215 18.62 15.31 6.96
C PRO A 215 18.94 13.86 6.63
N LYS A 216 18.88 13.00 7.62
CA LYS A 216 18.87 11.54 7.49
C LYS A 216 17.49 11.06 7.11
N VAL A 217 16.77 11.88 6.41
CA VAL A 217 15.56 11.45 5.75
C VAL A 217 16.04 10.84 4.45
N SER A 218 16.35 9.55 4.54
CA SER A 218 16.45 8.72 3.36
C SER A 218 15.39 9.13 2.36
N ASN A 219 15.79 9.62 1.20
CA ASN A 219 15.00 9.78 -0.02
C ASN A 219 13.47 10.02 0.11
N SER A 220 12.96 10.17 1.32
CA SER A 220 11.62 10.61 1.54
C SER A 220 11.62 12.11 1.40
N SER A 221 10.83 12.64 0.51
CA SER A 221 10.39 14.03 0.53
C SER A 221 9.62 14.38 1.83
N ALA A 222 9.52 13.46 2.79
CA ALA A 222 9.12 13.72 4.15
C ALA A 222 10.12 14.71 4.73
N THR A 223 9.88 15.97 4.45
CA THR A 223 10.64 17.02 5.07
C THR A 223 10.27 17.03 6.54
N MET A 224 11.23 17.40 7.41
CA MET A 224 10.91 17.68 8.83
C MET A 224 9.69 18.61 8.94
N GLN A 225 9.49 19.51 7.98
CA GLN A 225 8.34 20.39 7.89
C GLN A 225 7.00 19.63 7.76
N ASN A 226 6.94 18.57 6.93
CA ASN A 226 5.73 17.75 6.83
C ASN A 226 5.49 16.97 8.10
N ILE A 227 6.55 16.43 8.72
CA ILE A 227 6.49 15.73 9.99
C ILE A 227 6.05 16.67 11.13
N GLU A 228 6.60 17.88 11.19
CA GLU A 228 6.19 18.89 12.17
C GLU A 228 4.71 19.29 12.01
N ARG A 229 4.21 19.35 10.77
CA ARG A 229 2.81 19.62 10.48
C ARG A 229 1.86 18.52 10.96
N LEU A 230 2.28 17.25 10.96
CA LEU A 230 1.48 16.16 11.52
C LEU A 230 1.20 16.38 13.02
N GLY A 231 2.13 17.00 13.75
CA GLY A 231 1.99 17.22 15.20
C GLY A 231 1.92 15.90 15.95
N LYS A 232 0.71 15.52 16.40
CA LYS A 232 0.42 14.22 17.03
C LYS A 232 -0.49 13.34 16.17
N GLN A 233 -0.85 13.79 14.98
CA GLN A 233 -1.71 13.05 14.07
C GLN A 233 -0.92 12.02 13.29
N ILE A 234 -1.61 11.01 12.81
CA ILE A 234 -1.10 10.05 11.83
C ILE A 234 -1.02 10.72 10.46
N GLY A 235 -0.07 10.30 9.65
CA GLY A 235 0.03 10.75 8.27
C GLY A 235 0.35 9.62 7.30
N PHE A 236 -0.29 9.64 6.14
CA PHE A 236 0.01 8.75 5.02
C PHE A 236 1.50 8.77 4.67
N ASN A 237 2.09 7.61 4.47
CA ASN A 237 3.47 7.45 4.02
C ASN A 237 3.53 6.77 2.66
N HIS A 238 2.98 5.57 2.54
CA HIS A 238 2.96 4.83 1.28
C HIS A 238 1.87 3.75 1.23
N ILE A 239 1.69 3.20 0.02
CA ILE A 239 0.97 1.97 -0.23
C ILE A 239 1.98 0.89 -0.57
N GLY A 240 1.84 -0.28 0.02
CA GLY A 240 2.60 -1.48 -0.33
C GLY A 240 1.75 -2.43 -1.16
N LEU A 241 2.36 -3.04 -2.17
CA LEU A 241 1.75 -4.07 -3.01
C LEU A 241 2.63 -5.31 -3.00
N ASP A 242 2.04 -6.46 -2.66
CA ASP A 242 2.71 -7.75 -2.79
C ASP A 242 2.69 -8.19 -4.26
N VAL A 243 3.86 -8.51 -4.81
CA VAL A 243 4.05 -8.80 -6.23
C VAL A 243 4.77 -10.14 -6.43
N LYS A 244 4.34 -10.90 -7.43
CA LYS A 244 4.90 -12.22 -7.73
C LYS A 244 6.28 -12.14 -8.39
N ASP A 245 6.44 -11.20 -9.29
CA ASP A 245 7.66 -11.00 -10.08
C ASP A 245 8.09 -9.53 -10.01
N MET A 246 9.07 -9.25 -9.17
CA MET A 246 9.57 -7.90 -8.94
C MET A 246 10.04 -7.22 -10.24
N ALA A 247 10.70 -7.96 -11.14
CA ALA A 247 11.20 -7.35 -12.37
C ALA A 247 10.07 -6.93 -13.31
N LYS A 248 9.03 -7.74 -13.40
CA LYS A 248 7.83 -7.42 -14.19
C LYS A 248 7.05 -6.28 -13.54
N ALA A 249 6.88 -6.30 -12.21
CA ALA A 249 6.24 -5.22 -11.47
C ALA A 249 6.94 -3.88 -11.70
N VAL A 250 8.27 -3.83 -11.54
CA VAL A 250 9.06 -2.63 -11.84
C VAL A 250 8.93 -2.25 -13.32
N GLY A 251 8.96 -3.22 -14.23
CA GLY A 251 8.74 -2.98 -15.66
C GLY A 251 7.39 -2.30 -15.94
N PHE A 252 6.34 -2.70 -15.23
CA PHE A 252 5.01 -2.09 -15.33
C PHE A 252 4.95 -0.71 -14.66
N TYR A 253 5.26 -0.62 -13.37
CA TYR A 253 5.12 0.62 -12.62
C TYR A 253 6.13 1.70 -13.03
N GLN A 254 7.34 1.35 -13.38
CA GLN A 254 8.33 2.28 -13.92
C GLN A 254 8.18 2.49 -15.42
N GLY A 255 8.18 1.41 -16.20
CA GLY A 255 8.22 1.50 -17.66
C GLY A 255 6.93 2.03 -18.29
N VAL A 256 5.78 1.76 -17.68
CA VAL A 256 4.46 2.17 -18.20
C VAL A 256 3.92 3.38 -17.45
N LEU A 257 3.93 3.34 -16.12
CA LEU A 257 3.32 4.37 -15.27
C LEU A 257 4.29 5.47 -14.85
N GLY A 258 5.59 5.31 -15.11
CA GLY A 258 6.58 6.36 -14.90
C GLY A 258 7.09 6.53 -13.47
N GLY A 259 6.95 5.50 -12.64
CA GLY A 259 7.55 5.51 -11.31
C GLY A 259 9.07 5.52 -11.34
N ASP A 260 9.69 6.16 -10.38
CA ASP A 260 11.14 6.16 -10.20
C ASP A 260 11.54 5.10 -9.16
N TYR A 261 11.94 3.93 -9.65
CA TYR A 261 12.44 2.84 -8.83
C TYR A 261 13.96 2.76 -8.90
N PRO A 262 14.65 2.42 -7.80
CA PRO A 262 16.07 2.15 -7.85
C PRO A 262 16.35 0.94 -8.75
N PRO A 263 17.57 0.80 -9.29
CA PRO A 263 17.94 -0.39 -10.05
C PRO A 263 17.69 -1.66 -9.23
N LEU A 264 17.16 -2.71 -9.89
CA LEU A 264 17.00 -4.01 -9.29
C LEU A 264 18.33 -4.50 -8.74
N ALA A 265 18.35 -4.90 -7.47
CA ALA A 265 19.51 -5.57 -6.92
C ALA A 265 19.79 -6.86 -7.70
N PRO A 266 21.06 -7.23 -7.92
CA PRO A 266 21.35 -8.54 -8.48
C PRO A 266 20.69 -9.63 -7.62
N PRO A 267 20.22 -10.74 -8.23
CA PRO A 267 19.65 -11.83 -7.49
C PRO A 267 20.64 -12.30 -6.42
N ASP A 268 20.13 -12.61 -5.23
CA ASP A 268 20.97 -13.17 -4.17
C ASP A 268 21.70 -14.42 -4.71
N PRO A 269 22.98 -14.61 -4.36
CA PRO A 269 23.71 -15.81 -4.75
C PRO A 269 22.97 -17.05 -4.22
N PRO A 270 23.00 -18.19 -4.95
CA PRO A 270 22.30 -19.39 -4.55
C PRO A 270 22.60 -19.77 -3.10
N ALA A 271 21.58 -20.24 -2.39
CA ALA A 271 21.70 -20.66 -1.00
C ALA A 271 22.89 -21.62 -0.83
N GLY A 272 23.83 -21.26 0.03
CA GLY A 272 25.07 -22.02 0.25
C GLY A 272 26.37 -21.33 -0.18
N ALA A 273 26.31 -20.25 -0.95
CA ALA A 273 27.52 -19.54 -1.41
C ALA A 273 28.07 -18.51 -0.39
N GLY A 274 27.61 -18.48 0.85
CA GLY A 274 28.10 -17.52 1.82
C GLY A 274 27.37 -17.45 3.17
N GLY A 275 27.08 -18.60 3.77
CA GLY A 275 26.52 -18.66 5.13
C GLY A 275 24.99 -18.51 5.19
N ASN A 276 24.41 -18.89 6.33
CA ASN A 276 22.96 -18.89 6.64
C ASN A 276 22.32 -17.48 6.57
N ARG A 277 22.24 -16.88 5.40
CA ARG A 277 21.38 -15.72 5.18
C ARG A 277 20.03 -16.22 4.72
N ALA A 278 19.01 -15.87 5.47
CA ALA A 278 17.63 -15.99 5.02
C ALA A 278 17.46 -15.26 3.67
N PRO A 279 16.62 -15.75 2.75
CA PRO A 279 16.31 -15.05 1.51
C PRO A 279 15.91 -13.61 1.86
N ARG A 280 16.50 -12.64 1.18
CA ARG A 280 16.10 -11.24 1.38
C ARG A 280 14.74 -11.05 0.73
N MET A 281 13.79 -10.50 1.46
CA MET A 281 12.63 -9.89 0.83
C MET A 281 13.10 -8.85 -0.17
N ASN A 282 12.61 -9.00 -1.38
CA ASN A 282 12.87 -8.03 -2.42
C ASN A 282 11.83 -6.91 -2.27
N MET A 283 12.19 -5.86 -1.54
CA MET A 283 11.35 -4.68 -1.38
C MET A 283 11.91 -3.54 -2.21
N MET A 284 11.05 -2.88 -2.97
CA MET A 284 11.44 -1.74 -3.79
C MET A 284 10.48 -0.58 -3.59
N ASN A 285 11.02 0.56 -3.23
CA ASN A 285 10.28 1.80 -3.07
C ASN A 285 10.39 2.64 -4.34
N GLY A 286 9.28 2.85 -5.01
CA GLY A 286 9.14 3.72 -6.16
C GLY A 286 8.48 5.04 -5.80
N TRP A 287 8.86 6.09 -6.51
CA TRP A 287 8.32 7.43 -6.34
C TRP A 287 7.46 7.80 -7.54
N PHE A 288 6.27 8.31 -7.28
CA PHE A 288 5.37 8.86 -8.28
C PHE A 288 5.06 10.31 -7.92
N PRO A 289 4.85 11.20 -8.90
CA PRO A 289 4.19 12.47 -8.61
C PRO A 289 2.85 12.21 -7.91
N GLN A 290 2.50 13.02 -6.92
CA GLN A 290 1.14 13.07 -6.42
C GLN A 290 0.32 13.96 -7.35
N ALA A 291 -0.71 13.41 -7.98
CA ALA A 291 -1.50 14.12 -8.98
C ALA A 291 -2.03 15.46 -8.46
N GLY A 292 -1.87 16.50 -9.27
CA GLY A 292 -2.30 17.87 -8.92
C GLY A 292 -1.43 18.59 -7.90
N THR A 293 -0.23 18.07 -7.59
CA THR A 293 0.72 18.69 -6.64
C THR A 293 2.13 18.78 -7.20
N GLN A 294 3.04 19.35 -6.43
CA GLN A 294 4.50 19.35 -6.71
C GLN A 294 5.23 18.30 -5.87
N ASN A 295 4.49 17.43 -5.18
CA ASN A 295 5.04 16.43 -4.28
C ASN A 295 5.05 15.05 -4.92
N ASN A 296 5.78 14.14 -4.29
CA ASN A 296 5.81 12.74 -4.67
C ASN A 296 5.16 11.88 -3.58
N VAL A 297 4.56 10.78 -4.00
CA VAL A 297 4.07 9.71 -3.13
C VAL A 297 4.82 8.43 -3.42
N ARG A 298 4.84 7.53 -2.46
CA ARG A 298 5.60 6.29 -2.54
C ARG A 298 4.67 5.10 -2.77
N LEU A 299 5.06 4.23 -3.70
CA LEU A 299 4.50 2.91 -3.89
C LEU A 299 5.60 1.88 -3.63
N GLU A 300 5.41 1.05 -2.62
CA GLU A 300 6.31 -0.02 -2.29
C GLU A 300 5.89 -1.30 -2.99
N LEU A 301 6.84 -2.00 -3.59
CA LEU A 301 6.64 -3.33 -4.16
C LEU A 301 7.36 -4.34 -3.29
N ILE A 302 6.65 -5.39 -2.89
CA ILE A 302 7.17 -6.47 -2.05
C ILE A 302 7.13 -7.76 -2.86
N GLY A 303 8.29 -8.31 -3.16
CA GLY A 303 8.39 -9.54 -3.97
C GLY A 303 8.16 -10.79 -3.13
N GLU A 304 7.14 -11.58 -3.50
CA GLU A 304 6.79 -12.86 -2.89
C GLU A 304 6.91 -13.98 -3.92
N PRO A 305 8.14 -14.49 -4.18
CA PRO A 305 8.35 -15.54 -5.16
C PRO A 305 7.58 -16.81 -4.81
N GLY A 306 6.82 -17.31 -5.75
CA GLY A 306 6.15 -18.61 -5.63
C GLY A 306 4.73 -18.61 -5.12
N THR A 307 4.18 -17.46 -4.68
CA THR A 307 2.76 -17.36 -4.33
C THR A 307 1.87 -17.37 -5.58
N THR A 308 0.66 -17.89 -5.44
CA THR A 308 -0.32 -17.92 -6.52
C THR A 308 -1.11 -16.61 -6.51
N ILE A 309 -1.37 -16.04 -7.70
CA ILE A 309 -2.29 -14.90 -7.81
C ILE A 309 -3.70 -15.43 -7.58
N PRO A 310 -4.44 -14.96 -6.56
CA PRO A 310 -5.81 -15.36 -6.33
C PRO A 310 -6.72 -15.02 -7.51
N ASP A 311 -7.76 -15.83 -7.70
CA ASP A 311 -8.85 -15.53 -8.63
C ASP A 311 -9.82 -14.55 -7.95
N GLU A 312 -9.43 -13.29 -7.90
CA GLU A 312 -10.24 -12.23 -7.30
C GLU A 312 -10.93 -11.38 -8.36
N HIS A 313 -12.01 -10.75 -7.94
CA HIS A 313 -12.76 -9.78 -8.73
C HIS A 313 -12.64 -8.41 -8.08
N PHE A 314 -12.78 -7.36 -8.87
CA PHE A 314 -12.61 -5.99 -8.39
C PHE A 314 -13.53 -5.63 -7.20
N GLN A 315 -14.74 -6.21 -7.14
CA GLN A 315 -15.72 -5.97 -6.08
C GLN A 315 -15.52 -6.80 -4.82
N ASP A 316 -14.59 -7.76 -4.81
CA ASP A 316 -14.38 -8.67 -3.68
C ASP A 316 -13.92 -7.90 -2.43
N ILE A 317 -14.25 -8.42 -1.25
CA ILE A 317 -13.87 -7.79 0.03
C ILE A 317 -12.36 -7.89 0.21
N ASN A 318 -11.75 -6.82 0.71
CA ASN A 318 -10.31 -6.67 0.91
C ASN A 318 -9.49 -6.56 -0.39
N VAL A 319 -10.13 -6.14 -1.49
CA VAL A 319 -9.43 -5.77 -2.72
C VAL A 319 -9.05 -4.29 -2.65
N ASN A 320 -7.79 -4.01 -2.93
CA ASN A 320 -7.29 -2.65 -3.08
C ASN A 320 -6.89 -2.36 -4.54
N TYR A 321 -6.84 -1.09 -4.89
CA TYR A 321 -6.40 -0.61 -6.20
C TYR A 321 -5.81 0.78 -6.10
N VAL A 322 -4.86 1.08 -6.97
CA VAL A 322 -4.18 2.37 -7.00
C VAL A 322 -4.68 3.18 -8.19
N GLY A 323 -5.08 4.43 -7.95
CA GLY A 323 -5.57 5.34 -8.99
C GLY A 323 -4.47 6.26 -9.54
N PHE A 324 -4.28 6.29 -10.85
CA PHE A 324 -3.35 7.18 -11.54
C PHE A 324 -4.09 8.16 -12.44
N GLN A 325 -3.80 9.44 -12.26
CA GLN A 325 -4.28 10.47 -13.17
C GLN A 325 -3.39 10.55 -14.41
N VAL A 326 -4.03 10.62 -15.58
CA VAL A 326 -3.33 10.69 -16.87
C VAL A 326 -3.86 11.84 -17.73
N THR A 327 -3.04 12.32 -18.68
CA THR A 327 -3.42 13.38 -19.62
C THR A 327 -4.00 12.86 -20.94
N ASP A 328 -3.69 11.60 -21.29
CA ASP A 328 -4.15 10.89 -22.48
C ASP A 328 -4.43 9.43 -22.13
N LEU A 329 -5.69 9.17 -21.77
CA LEU A 329 -6.10 7.85 -21.32
C LEU A 329 -6.02 6.80 -22.44
N ASP A 330 -6.31 7.17 -23.69
CA ASP A 330 -6.26 6.23 -24.81
C ASP A 330 -4.83 5.74 -25.04
N ALA A 331 -3.87 6.65 -25.04
CA ALA A 331 -2.45 6.31 -25.23
C ALA A 331 -1.87 5.48 -24.08
N VAL A 332 -2.15 5.87 -22.82
CA VAL A 332 -1.67 5.13 -21.64
C VAL A 332 -2.32 3.75 -21.56
N TYR A 333 -3.63 3.65 -21.81
CA TYR A 333 -4.34 2.38 -21.82
C TYR A 333 -3.83 1.43 -22.91
N ALA A 334 -3.56 1.95 -24.13
CA ALA A 334 -2.96 1.14 -25.18
C ALA A 334 -1.58 0.58 -24.77
N LYS A 335 -0.76 1.40 -24.10
CA LYS A 335 0.56 1.01 -23.60
C LYS A 335 0.46 -0.06 -22.50
N VAL A 336 -0.47 0.10 -21.57
CA VAL A 336 -0.74 -0.86 -20.48
C VAL A 336 -1.20 -2.20 -21.06
N LYS A 337 -2.11 -2.21 -22.04
CA LYS A 337 -2.54 -3.43 -22.73
C LYS A 337 -1.42 -4.11 -23.51
N ALA A 338 -0.59 -3.34 -24.18
CA ALA A 338 0.59 -3.89 -24.87
C ALA A 338 1.58 -4.54 -23.90
N GLY A 339 1.63 -4.07 -22.65
CA GLY A 339 2.36 -4.68 -21.53
C GLY A 339 1.72 -5.94 -20.94
N GLY A 340 0.57 -6.38 -21.45
CA GLY A 340 -0.08 -7.63 -21.03
C GLY A 340 -1.15 -7.49 -19.95
N ALA A 341 -1.46 -6.27 -19.50
CA ALA A 341 -2.49 -6.06 -18.48
C ALA A 341 -3.89 -6.47 -18.98
N ILE A 342 -4.68 -7.03 -18.07
CA ILE A 342 -6.04 -7.50 -18.32
C ILE A 342 -7.01 -6.35 -18.05
N THR A 343 -7.88 -6.04 -19.02
CA THR A 343 -8.95 -5.07 -18.83
C THR A 343 -10.03 -5.66 -17.92
N VAL A 344 -10.33 -4.96 -16.84
CA VAL A 344 -11.42 -5.29 -15.90
C VAL A 344 -12.73 -4.62 -16.35
N SER A 345 -12.64 -3.34 -16.70
CA SER A 345 -13.81 -2.53 -17.08
C SER A 345 -14.55 -3.09 -18.27
N ASP A 346 -15.89 -3.16 -18.17
CA ASP A 346 -16.78 -3.61 -19.24
C ASP A 346 -16.71 -2.65 -20.45
N GLY A 347 -16.24 -3.19 -21.58
CA GLY A 347 -16.05 -2.43 -22.82
C GLY A 347 -14.82 -1.52 -22.83
N GLY A 348 -13.93 -1.58 -21.83
CA GLY A 348 -12.69 -0.79 -21.77
C GLY A 348 -12.88 0.59 -21.11
N ILE A 349 -12.54 1.68 -21.82
CA ILE A 349 -12.65 3.04 -21.24
C ILE A 349 -14.11 3.43 -20.99
N VAL A 350 -14.42 3.81 -19.76
CA VAL A 350 -15.75 4.21 -19.29
C VAL A 350 -15.81 5.72 -19.09
N LYS A 351 -16.92 6.32 -19.52
CA LYS A 351 -17.22 7.73 -19.16
C LYS A 351 -17.73 7.80 -17.72
N THR A 352 -17.14 8.66 -16.93
CA THR A 352 -17.53 8.97 -15.55
C THR A 352 -18.05 10.41 -15.47
N PRO A 353 -18.70 10.80 -14.36
CA PRO A 353 -19.12 12.20 -14.19
C PRO A 353 -17.96 13.19 -14.29
N ASP A 354 -16.77 12.80 -13.80
CA ASP A 354 -15.60 13.66 -13.68
C ASP A 354 -14.58 13.51 -14.82
N GLY A 355 -14.86 12.61 -15.78
CA GLY A 355 -13.95 12.38 -16.91
C GLY A 355 -14.11 11.02 -17.59
N ARG A 356 -13.02 10.31 -17.74
CA ARG A 356 -12.96 8.96 -18.30
C ARG A 356 -12.02 8.11 -17.44
N ALA A 357 -12.34 6.83 -17.27
CA ALA A 357 -11.47 5.93 -16.52
C ALA A 357 -11.49 4.51 -17.12
N VAL A 358 -10.50 3.72 -16.76
CA VAL A 358 -10.45 2.28 -17.02
C VAL A 358 -9.74 1.60 -15.87
N ILE A 359 -10.25 0.46 -15.42
CA ILE A 359 -9.57 -0.42 -14.48
C ILE A 359 -8.92 -1.55 -15.26
N VAL A 360 -7.66 -1.79 -14.96
CA VAL A 360 -6.88 -2.91 -15.47
C VAL A 360 -6.30 -3.70 -14.31
N ARG A 361 -5.97 -4.95 -14.56
CA ARG A 361 -5.23 -5.82 -13.66
C ARG A 361 -3.96 -6.29 -14.35
N ASP A 362 -2.83 -6.16 -13.70
CA ASP A 362 -1.60 -6.76 -14.18
C ASP A 362 -1.59 -8.25 -13.78
N PRO A 363 -1.52 -9.18 -14.74
CA PRO A 363 -1.57 -10.62 -14.45
C PRO A 363 -0.34 -11.15 -13.71
N ASP A 364 0.78 -10.45 -13.80
CA ASP A 364 2.03 -10.84 -13.14
C ASP A 364 2.15 -10.26 -11.73
N VAL A 365 1.65 -9.04 -11.53
CA VAL A 365 1.65 -8.32 -10.25
C VAL A 365 0.41 -8.66 -9.44
N GLY A 366 -0.73 -8.88 -10.10
CA GLY A 366 -2.00 -9.21 -9.47
C GLY A 366 -2.81 -8.01 -9.01
N GLY A 367 -2.21 -6.83 -8.90
CA GLY A 367 -2.87 -5.62 -8.42
C GLY A 367 -3.83 -4.98 -9.43
N PHE A 368 -4.87 -4.31 -8.93
CA PHE A 368 -5.73 -3.48 -9.76
C PHE A 368 -5.20 -2.06 -9.84
N VAL A 369 -5.31 -1.48 -11.05
CA VAL A 369 -4.92 -0.10 -11.33
C VAL A 369 -6.04 0.60 -12.05
N GLU A 370 -6.48 1.74 -11.51
CA GLU A 370 -7.37 2.66 -12.21
C GLU A 370 -6.55 3.73 -12.92
N LEU A 371 -6.78 3.87 -14.23
CA LEU A 371 -6.27 4.99 -15.01
C LEU A 371 -7.42 5.96 -15.22
N TRP A 372 -7.23 7.22 -14.83
CA TRP A 372 -8.27 8.23 -14.86
C TRP A 372 -7.80 9.50 -15.59
N GLU A 373 -8.60 9.99 -16.53
CA GLU A 373 -8.42 11.26 -17.22
C GLU A 373 -9.53 12.23 -16.82
N ALA A 374 -9.17 13.35 -16.22
CA ALA A 374 -10.13 14.38 -15.82
C ALA A 374 -10.84 14.99 -17.03
N LYS A 375 -12.06 15.43 -16.81
CA LYS A 375 -12.84 16.20 -17.79
C LYS A 375 -12.11 17.51 -18.08
N LYS A 376 -11.91 17.80 -19.36
CA LYS A 376 -11.32 19.06 -19.85
C LYS A 376 -12.33 20.19 -19.80
#